data_2b481b889dee72220dca258880a5cfe9
#
_entry.id   2b481b889dee72220dca258880a5cfe9
#
_cell.length_a   1.000
_cell.length_b   1.000
_cell.length_c   1.000
_cell.angle_alpha   90.00
_cell.angle_beta   90.00
_cell.angle_gamma   90.00
#
_symmetry.space_group_name_H-M   'P 1'
#
loop_
_entity.id
_entity.type
_entity.pdbx_description
1 polymer ?
#
loop_
_entity_poly.entity_id
_entity_poly.type
_entity_poly.pdbx_seq_one_letter_code
_entity_poly.pdbx_strand_id
1 'polypeptide(L)'
;VNASTARVLLAGLLSDTVILKSPTATNEDRRAAAQLANIAGITIEEYGERIFSHTAVLGKENPKQVIKADFKLYSEFNEKVGIGQVEVVTFQNIDEVEQLYLNALDEIQKEQGLDWTMLLITNVLHEHSKLFTTPLPEAEERLVFKQEKAGRFDLPNILSRKKQVLPEILRVLEDLASNNK
;
A
#
# COMPACT_ATOMS: atom_id res chain seq x y z
N VAL A 1 18.84 15.95 22.29
CA VAL A 1 19.10 15.11 21.10
C VAL A 1 19.96 15.92 20.15
N ASN A 2 21.04 15.35 19.59
CA ASN A 2 21.86 16.02 18.58
C ASN A 2 21.26 15.91 17.17
N ALA A 3 21.78 16.69 16.22
CA ALA A 3 21.23 16.75 14.87
C ALA A 3 21.24 15.39 14.14
N SER A 4 22.27 14.56 14.34
CA SER A 4 22.33 13.23 13.71
C SER A 4 21.27 12.29 14.24
N THR A 5 21.09 12.25 15.56
CA THR A 5 20.03 11.47 16.20
C THR A 5 18.64 11.98 15.79
N ALA A 6 18.45 13.30 15.72
CA ALA A 6 17.20 13.90 15.28
C ALA A 6 16.84 13.49 13.84
N ARG A 7 17.81 13.42 12.93
CA ARG A 7 17.60 12.94 11.54
C ARG A 7 17.13 11.49 11.51
N VAL A 8 17.76 10.60 12.28
CA VAL A 8 17.37 9.18 12.32
C VAL A 8 15.96 9.01 12.86
N LEU A 9 15.63 9.68 13.97
CA LEU A 9 14.28 9.64 14.55
C LEU A 9 13.23 10.21 13.61
N LEU A 10 13.55 11.33 12.96
CA LEU A 10 12.67 11.95 11.97
C LEU A 10 12.47 11.03 10.76
N ALA A 11 13.52 10.36 10.26
CA ALA A 11 13.38 9.40 9.16
C ALA A 11 12.43 8.26 9.52
N GLY A 12 12.56 7.66 10.70
CA GLY A 12 11.65 6.61 11.17
C GLY A 12 10.20 7.10 11.26
N LEU A 13 10.00 8.29 11.84
CA LEU A 13 8.66 8.87 12.00
C LEU A 13 8.02 9.20 10.65
N LEU A 14 8.77 9.79 9.71
CA LEU A 14 8.27 10.11 8.37
C LEU A 14 7.99 8.85 7.55
N SER A 15 8.80 7.80 7.70
CA SER A 15 8.57 6.52 7.04
C SER A 15 7.28 5.85 7.56
N ASP A 16 7.09 5.78 8.87
CA ASP A 16 5.91 5.15 9.50
C ASP A 16 4.59 5.91 9.20
N THR A 17 4.67 7.24 9.12
CA THR A 17 3.50 8.11 8.92
C THR A 17 3.28 8.52 7.47
N VAL A 18 4.07 8.00 6.53
CA VAL A 18 4.04 8.40 5.11
C VAL A 18 4.12 9.94 4.97
N ILE A 19 5.20 10.51 5.50
CA ILE A 19 5.43 11.98 5.55
C ILE A 19 4.24 12.71 6.21
N LEU A 20 3.74 12.17 7.34
CA LEU A 20 2.58 12.68 8.10
C LEU A 20 1.24 12.68 7.32
N LYS A 21 1.15 11.95 6.20
CA LYS A 21 -0.03 11.85 5.35
C LYS A 21 -0.90 10.62 5.66
N SER A 22 -0.33 9.60 6.32
CA SER A 22 -1.08 8.41 6.72
C SER A 22 -2.25 8.78 7.64
N PRO A 23 -3.42 8.12 7.50
CA PRO A 23 -4.51 8.24 8.46
C PRO A 23 -4.15 7.73 9.87
N THR A 24 -2.97 7.14 10.03
CA THR A 24 -2.42 6.76 11.33
C THR A 24 -1.64 7.89 12.01
N ALA A 25 -1.24 8.94 11.26
CA ALA A 25 -0.47 10.05 11.79
C ALA A 25 -1.28 10.86 12.81
N THR A 26 -0.71 11.04 13.99
CA THR A 26 -1.30 11.75 15.12
C THR A 26 -0.82 13.20 15.21
N ASN A 27 -1.44 13.99 16.09
CA ASN A 27 -0.95 15.34 16.39
C ASN A 27 0.39 15.32 17.13
N GLU A 28 0.65 14.26 17.92
CA GLU A 28 1.94 14.03 18.56
C GLU A 28 3.04 13.82 17.53
N ASP A 29 2.78 13.00 16.49
CA ASP A 29 3.74 12.77 15.39
C ASP A 29 4.08 14.08 14.67
N ARG A 30 3.08 14.93 14.39
CA ARG A 30 3.29 16.24 13.76
C ARG A 30 4.16 17.17 14.61
N ARG A 31 3.94 17.21 15.93
CA ARG A 31 4.74 18.01 16.86
C ARG A 31 6.16 17.48 16.97
N ALA A 32 6.31 16.15 17.11
CA ALA A 32 7.62 15.50 17.17
C ALA A 32 8.43 15.73 15.89
N ALA A 33 7.80 15.55 14.72
CA ALA A 33 8.44 15.81 13.44
C ALA A 33 8.94 17.25 13.31
N ALA A 34 8.14 18.24 13.68
CA ALA A 34 8.53 19.64 13.64
C ALA A 34 9.72 19.95 14.57
N GLN A 35 9.73 19.40 15.78
CA GLN A 35 10.86 19.55 16.71
C GLN A 35 12.13 18.89 16.19
N LEU A 36 12.03 17.66 15.67
CA LEU A 36 13.16 16.92 15.12
C LEU A 36 13.73 17.60 13.88
N ALA A 37 12.89 18.09 12.98
CA ALA A 37 13.28 18.82 11.78
C ALA A 37 14.05 20.10 12.14
N ASN A 38 13.57 20.86 13.14
CA ASN A 38 14.26 22.05 13.64
C ASN A 38 15.65 21.72 14.22
N ILE A 39 15.77 20.68 15.06
CA ILE A 39 17.06 20.24 15.63
C ILE A 39 18.00 19.74 14.51
N ALA A 40 17.47 19.05 13.52
CA ALA A 40 18.22 18.50 12.39
C ALA A 40 18.64 19.55 11.35
N GLY A 41 18.02 20.75 11.36
CA GLY A 41 18.26 21.82 10.40
C GLY A 41 17.79 21.44 8.98
N ILE A 42 16.64 20.75 8.84
CA ILE A 42 16.08 20.30 7.57
C ILE A 42 14.57 20.52 7.55
N THR A 43 13.96 20.54 6.36
CA THR A 43 12.51 20.58 6.24
C THR A 43 11.93 19.16 6.20
N ILE A 44 10.69 19.00 6.66
CA ILE A 44 9.98 17.73 6.66
C ILE A 44 9.78 17.24 5.22
N GLU A 45 9.37 18.15 4.35
CA GLU A 45 9.07 17.88 2.94
C GLU A 45 10.31 17.38 2.19
N GLU A 46 11.40 18.16 2.19
CA GLU A 46 12.64 17.78 1.50
C GLU A 46 13.23 16.47 2.04
N TYR A 47 13.17 16.27 3.36
CA TYR A 47 13.71 15.06 3.97
C TYR A 47 12.83 13.84 3.68
N GLY A 48 11.51 14.02 3.70
CA GLY A 48 10.55 12.99 3.28
C GLY A 48 10.76 12.58 1.83
N GLU A 49 10.84 13.53 0.91
CA GLU A 49 11.13 13.25 -0.50
C GLU A 49 12.45 12.49 -0.68
N ARG A 50 13.50 12.86 0.04
CA ARG A 50 14.78 12.14 -0.01
C ARG A 50 14.71 10.72 0.52
N ILE A 51 13.97 10.46 1.58
CA ILE A 51 13.77 9.11 2.12
C ILE A 51 13.06 8.25 1.06
N PHE A 52 11.99 8.75 0.49
CA PHE A 52 11.18 7.99 -0.45
C PHE A 52 11.73 7.98 -1.89
N SER A 53 12.56 8.94 -2.30
CA SER A 53 13.18 8.94 -3.64
C SER A 53 14.09 7.75 -3.91
N HIS A 54 14.61 7.12 -2.85
CA HIS A 54 15.44 5.90 -2.95
C HIS A 54 14.60 4.62 -2.86
N THR A 55 13.31 4.73 -2.58
CA THR A 55 12.48 3.58 -2.25
C THR A 55 11.58 3.23 -3.40
N ALA A 56 11.55 3.89 -4.53
CA ALA A 56 10.46 3.36 -5.18
C ALA A 56 9.92 3.80 -6.52
N VAL A 57 10.50 3.25 -7.45
CA VAL A 57 9.83 2.83 -8.68
C VAL A 57 9.59 1.33 -8.55
N LEU A 58 8.42 0.83 -8.92
CA LEU A 58 8.18 -0.61 -9.00
C LEU A 58 9.21 -1.22 -9.96
N GLY A 59 10.14 -2.01 -9.43
CA GLY A 59 11.19 -2.65 -10.19
C GLY A 59 10.66 -3.80 -11.05
N LYS A 60 11.39 -4.14 -12.11
CA LYS A 60 11.14 -5.35 -12.91
C LYS A 60 11.74 -6.60 -12.27
N GLU A 61 12.65 -6.41 -11.31
CA GLU A 61 13.34 -7.50 -10.63
C GLU A 61 12.56 -7.97 -9.39
N ASN A 62 12.40 -9.28 -9.29
CA ASN A 62 11.81 -9.97 -8.13
C ASN A 62 10.44 -9.44 -7.63
N PRO A 63 9.38 -9.33 -8.46
CA PRO A 63 8.07 -8.85 -8.03
C PRO A 63 7.50 -9.61 -6.85
N LYS A 64 7.69 -10.93 -6.78
CA LYS A 64 7.25 -11.76 -5.65
C LYS A 64 7.92 -11.35 -4.33
N GLN A 65 9.19 -10.98 -4.36
CA GLN A 65 9.89 -10.51 -3.18
C GLN A 65 9.36 -9.14 -2.74
N VAL A 66 9.10 -8.25 -3.68
CA VAL A 66 8.50 -6.94 -3.41
C VAL A 66 7.12 -7.10 -2.78
N ILE A 67 6.25 -7.95 -3.35
CA ILE A 67 4.91 -8.23 -2.81
C ILE A 67 5.01 -8.82 -1.40
N LYS A 68 5.89 -9.82 -1.21
CA LYS A 68 6.05 -10.54 0.07
C LYS A 68 6.71 -9.70 1.17
N ALA A 69 7.36 -8.59 0.85
CA ALA A 69 8.03 -7.74 1.84
C ALA A 69 7.06 -7.17 2.89
N ASP A 70 5.86 -6.78 2.48
CA ASP A 70 4.76 -6.44 3.39
C ASP A 70 3.45 -7.07 2.91
N PHE A 71 3.34 -8.38 3.09
CA PHE A 71 2.19 -9.19 2.72
C PHE A 71 1.46 -9.70 3.95
N LYS A 72 0.14 -9.57 3.99
CA LYS A 72 -0.71 -10.03 5.10
C LYS A 72 -1.80 -10.95 4.59
N LEU A 73 -2.05 -11.99 5.36
CA LEU A 73 -3.11 -12.97 5.12
C LEU A 73 -4.32 -12.68 6.02
N TYR A 74 -5.49 -12.85 5.47
CA TYR A 74 -6.77 -12.73 6.16
C TYR A 74 -7.63 -13.95 5.79
N SER A 75 -8.36 -14.48 6.76
CA SER A 75 -9.27 -15.62 6.56
C SER A 75 -10.61 -15.26 7.18
N GLU A 76 -11.57 -14.92 6.35
CA GLU A 76 -12.91 -14.47 6.74
C GLU A 76 -13.94 -15.02 5.75
N PHE A 77 -15.12 -15.34 6.23
CA PHE A 77 -16.25 -15.83 5.42
C PHE A 77 -15.93 -17.08 4.56
N ASN A 78 -15.05 -17.96 5.04
CA ASN A 78 -14.49 -19.14 4.36
C ASN A 78 -13.55 -18.80 3.18
N GLU A 79 -13.20 -17.54 3.00
CA GLU A 79 -12.28 -17.09 1.96
C GLU A 79 -10.91 -16.73 2.58
N LYS A 80 -9.85 -17.03 1.85
CA LYS A 80 -8.47 -16.69 2.22
C LYS A 80 -7.95 -15.64 1.27
N VAL A 81 -7.70 -14.45 1.78
CA VAL A 81 -7.18 -13.35 0.98
C VAL A 81 -5.78 -12.92 1.41
N GLY A 82 -4.96 -12.59 0.43
CA GLY A 82 -3.64 -12.02 0.64
C GLY A 82 -3.55 -10.60 0.10
N ILE A 83 -3.08 -9.65 0.92
CA ILE A 83 -2.92 -8.26 0.49
C ILE A 83 -1.49 -7.80 0.79
N GLY A 84 -0.72 -7.56 -0.28
CA GLY A 84 0.57 -6.88 -0.23
C GLY A 84 0.40 -5.36 -0.22
N GLN A 85 1.40 -4.65 0.31
CA GLN A 85 1.49 -3.20 0.16
C GLN A 85 2.93 -2.82 -0.19
N VAL A 86 3.06 -1.89 -1.15
CA VAL A 86 4.33 -1.29 -1.53
C VAL A 86 4.14 0.23 -1.68
N GLU A 87 5.10 0.97 -1.18
CA GLU A 87 5.11 2.42 -1.28
C GLU A 87 6.00 2.86 -2.44
N VAL A 88 5.51 3.79 -3.25
CA VAL A 88 6.22 4.36 -4.41
C VAL A 88 6.12 5.88 -4.39
N VAL A 89 7.00 6.55 -5.12
CA VAL A 89 6.95 8.02 -5.30
C VAL A 89 6.36 8.42 -6.66
N THR A 90 6.20 7.45 -7.56
CA THR A 90 5.64 7.70 -8.90
C THR A 90 4.98 6.44 -9.45
N PHE A 91 3.98 6.63 -10.33
CA PHE A 91 3.37 5.57 -11.12
C PHE A 91 3.89 5.53 -12.57
N GLN A 92 4.95 6.26 -12.88
CA GLN A 92 5.42 6.47 -14.25
C GLN A 92 5.63 5.19 -15.05
N ASN A 93 6.08 4.12 -14.38
CA ASN A 93 6.34 2.83 -15.04
C ASN A 93 5.30 1.74 -14.71
N ILE A 94 4.16 2.11 -14.10
CA ILE A 94 3.20 1.13 -13.58
C ILE A 94 2.63 0.24 -14.70
N ASP A 95 2.39 0.80 -15.89
CA ASP A 95 1.87 0.05 -17.04
C ASP A 95 2.89 -0.95 -17.60
N GLU A 96 4.18 -0.62 -17.51
CA GLU A 96 5.26 -1.49 -17.99
C GLU A 96 5.48 -2.72 -17.10
N VAL A 97 5.19 -2.60 -15.82
CA VAL A 97 5.42 -3.66 -14.83
C VAL A 97 4.15 -4.41 -14.41
N GLU A 98 2.99 -3.89 -14.79
CA GLU A 98 1.68 -4.41 -14.36
C GLU A 98 1.55 -5.92 -14.56
N GLN A 99 1.74 -6.39 -15.80
CA GLN A 99 1.58 -7.82 -16.08
C GLN A 99 2.55 -8.69 -15.28
N LEU A 100 3.75 -8.18 -15.02
CA LEU A 100 4.75 -8.87 -14.21
C LEU A 100 4.29 -9.05 -12.76
N TYR A 101 3.68 -8.00 -12.18
CA TYR A 101 3.14 -8.04 -10.83
C TYR A 101 1.84 -8.86 -10.73
N LEU A 102 0.96 -8.79 -11.73
CA LEU A 102 -0.23 -9.65 -11.79
C LEU A 102 0.13 -11.14 -11.87
N ASN A 103 1.12 -11.49 -12.67
CA ASN A 103 1.62 -12.87 -12.73
C ASN A 103 2.21 -13.31 -11.37
N ALA A 104 2.97 -12.43 -10.71
CA ALA A 104 3.53 -12.73 -9.39
C ALA A 104 2.45 -12.90 -8.31
N LEU A 105 1.37 -12.12 -8.37
CA LEU A 105 0.19 -12.29 -7.49
C LEU A 105 -0.49 -13.65 -7.72
N ASP A 106 -0.69 -14.05 -8.98
CA ASP A 106 -1.28 -15.35 -9.34
C ASP A 106 -0.41 -16.53 -8.84
N GLU A 107 0.92 -16.41 -8.97
CA GLU A 107 1.83 -17.40 -8.42
C GLU A 107 1.75 -17.48 -6.89
N ILE A 108 1.72 -16.34 -6.17
CA ILE A 108 1.57 -16.29 -4.71
C ILE A 108 0.23 -16.91 -4.30
N GLN A 109 -0.84 -16.60 -5.02
CA GLN A 109 -2.18 -17.17 -4.79
C GLN A 109 -2.15 -18.69 -4.82
N LYS A 110 -1.58 -19.27 -5.88
CA LYS A 110 -1.45 -20.71 -6.07
C LYS A 110 -0.56 -21.37 -5.00
N GLU A 111 0.61 -20.77 -4.71
CA GLU A 111 1.54 -21.27 -3.72
C GLU A 111 0.95 -21.33 -2.31
N GLN A 112 0.10 -20.38 -1.95
CA GLN A 112 -0.45 -20.25 -0.59
C GLN A 112 -1.89 -20.74 -0.47
N GLY A 113 -2.50 -21.19 -1.57
CA GLY A 113 -3.89 -21.65 -1.60
C GLY A 113 -4.87 -20.55 -1.19
N LEU A 114 -4.70 -19.35 -1.77
CA LEU A 114 -5.55 -18.21 -1.52
C LEU A 114 -6.67 -18.13 -2.56
N ASP A 115 -7.80 -17.59 -2.15
CA ASP A 115 -8.95 -17.39 -3.03
C ASP A 115 -8.83 -16.06 -3.79
N TRP A 116 -8.21 -15.04 -3.17
CA TRP A 116 -7.98 -13.75 -3.80
C TRP A 116 -6.68 -13.12 -3.32
N THR A 117 -5.92 -12.51 -4.24
CA THR A 117 -4.63 -11.91 -3.91
C THR A 117 -4.51 -10.52 -4.53
N MET A 118 -3.95 -9.59 -3.75
CA MET A 118 -3.91 -8.18 -4.12
C MET A 118 -2.58 -7.53 -3.77
N LEU A 119 -2.26 -6.45 -4.49
CA LEU A 119 -1.17 -5.54 -4.16
C LEU A 119 -1.68 -4.10 -4.16
N LEU A 120 -1.62 -3.44 -3.01
CA LEU A 120 -1.81 -2.02 -2.87
C LEU A 120 -0.49 -1.30 -3.17
N ILE A 121 -0.48 -0.48 -4.21
CA ILE A 121 0.68 0.32 -4.63
C ILE A 121 0.36 1.76 -4.27
N THR A 122 1.05 2.30 -3.26
CA THR A 122 0.75 3.60 -2.67
C THR A 122 1.76 4.64 -3.11
N ASN A 123 1.33 5.62 -3.90
CA ASN A 123 2.14 6.81 -4.16
C ASN A 123 2.05 7.76 -2.97
N VAL A 124 3.14 7.78 -2.19
CA VAL A 124 3.19 8.53 -0.93
C VAL A 124 3.24 10.04 -1.11
N LEU A 125 3.71 10.52 -2.25
CA LEU A 125 3.79 11.97 -2.53
C LEU A 125 2.45 12.56 -2.95
N HIS A 126 1.62 11.78 -3.65
CA HIS A 126 0.37 12.25 -4.22
C HIS A 126 -0.88 11.73 -3.50
N GLU A 127 -0.72 11.05 -2.35
CA GLU A 127 -1.84 10.49 -1.56
C GLU A 127 -2.78 9.62 -2.40
N HIS A 128 -2.22 8.80 -3.28
CA HIS A 128 -2.94 8.06 -4.27
C HIS A 128 -2.44 6.63 -4.34
N SER A 129 -3.34 5.67 -4.41
CA SER A 129 -2.97 4.27 -4.59
C SER A 129 -3.57 3.67 -5.85
N LYS A 130 -2.96 2.60 -6.31
CA LYS A 130 -3.51 1.64 -7.26
C LYS A 130 -3.63 0.29 -6.56
N LEU A 131 -4.68 -0.45 -6.85
CA LEU A 131 -4.84 -1.82 -6.39
C LEU A 131 -4.78 -2.76 -7.58
N PHE A 132 -3.84 -3.70 -7.54
CA PHE A 132 -3.80 -4.83 -8.47
C PHE A 132 -4.44 -6.04 -7.81
N THR A 133 -5.23 -6.82 -8.55
CA THR A 133 -5.90 -8.01 -8.04
C THR A 133 -5.74 -9.17 -9.00
N THR A 134 -5.66 -10.38 -8.45
CA THR A 134 -5.95 -11.59 -9.25
C THR A 134 -7.42 -11.63 -9.59
N PRO A 135 -7.83 -12.30 -10.70
CA PRO A 135 -9.22 -12.30 -11.14
C PRO A 135 -10.17 -12.93 -10.12
N LEU A 136 -11.15 -12.17 -9.68
CA LEU A 136 -12.34 -12.62 -8.95
C LEU A 136 -13.51 -11.70 -9.35
N PRO A 137 -14.11 -11.90 -10.56
CA PRO A 137 -15.05 -10.96 -11.16
C PRO A 137 -16.23 -10.59 -10.26
N GLU A 138 -16.82 -11.59 -9.59
CA GLU A 138 -17.96 -11.37 -8.69
C GLU A 138 -17.63 -10.45 -7.50
N ALA A 139 -16.37 -10.46 -7.04
CA ALA A 139 -15.90 -9.57 -5.99
C ALA A 139 -15.49 -8.19 -6.58
N GLU A 140 -14.78 -8.20 -7.71
CA GLU A 140 -14.30 -6.97 -8.34
C GLU A 140 -15.44 -6.01 -8.69
N GLU A 141 -16.58 -6.53 -9.21
CA GLU A 141 -17.76 -5.74 -9.55
C GLU A 141 -18.44 -5.09 -8.33
N ARG A 142 -18.18 -5.60 -7.13
CA ARG A 142 -18.77 -5.09 -5.88
C ARG A 142 -17.88 -4.09 -5.14
N LEU A 143 -16.61 -3.94 -5.57
CA LEU A 143 -15.72 -2.96 -4.98
C LEU A 143 -16.23 -1.53 -5.27
N VAL A 144 -16.21 -0.69 -4.24
CA VAL A 144 -16.53 0.75 -4.41
C VAL A 144 -15.41 1.51 -5.12
N PHE A 145 -14.26 0.90 -5.32
CA PHE A 145 -13.13 1.51 -6.00
C PHE A 145 -13.38 1.61 -7.51
N LYS A 146 -12.88 2.68 -8.10
CA LYS A 146 -13.01 2.89 -9.55
C LYS A 146 -12.13 1.89 -10.30
N GLN A 147 -12.76 0.96 -11.01
CA GLN A 147 -12.04 0.05 -11.89
C GLN A 147 -11.51 0.81 -13.12
N GLU A 148 -10.21 0.73 -13.38
CA GLU A 148 -9.58 1.26 -14.59
C GLU A 148 -9.61 0.22 -15.72
N LYS A 149 -9.36 -1.02 -15.37
CA LYS A 149 -9.42 -2.22 -16.22
C LYS A 149 -9.45 -3.47 -15.34
N ALA A 150 -9.65 -4.64 -15.93
CA ALA A 150 -9.67 -5.90 -15.20
C ALA A 150 -8.38 -6.05 -14.35
N GLY A 151 -8.57 -6.36 -13.06
CA GLY A 151 -7.48 -6.53 -12.11
C GLY A 151 -6.76 -5.24 -11.69
N ARG A 152 -7.27 -4.06 -12.06
CA ARG A 152 -6.66 -2.77 -11.66
C ARG A 152 -7.68 -1.72 -11.29
N PHE A 153 -7.50 -1.14 -10.11
CA PHE A 153 -8.38 -0.12 -9.54
C PHE A 153 -7.63 1.15 -9.17
N ASP A 154 -8.32 2.29 -9.27
CA ASP A 154 -7.84 3.61 -8.92
C ASP A 154 -8.38 4.00 -7.54
N LEU A 155 -7.47 4.32 -6.61
CA LEU A 155 -7.78 4.56 -5.20
C LEU A 155 -7.26 5.94 -4.75
N PRO A 156 -7.90 7.04 -5.14
CA PRO A 156 -7.51 8.37 -4.66
C PRO A 156 -7.73 8.49 -3.15
N ASN A 157 -6.77 9.11 -2.45
CA ASN A 157 -6.80 9.36 -0.99
C ASN A 157 -6.83 8.08 -0.12
N ILE A 158 -6.39 6.95 -0.67
CA ILE A 158 -6.26 5.69 0.05
C ILE A 158 -4.76 5.38 0.23
N LEU A 159 -4.32 5.30 1.49
CA LEU A 159 -2.93 5.09 1.87
C LEU A 159 -2.73 3.91 2.82
N SER A 160 -3.80 3.38 3.38
CA SER A 160 -3.71 2.35 4.40
C SER A 160 -4.48 1.09 4.01
N ARG A 161 -3.72 0.01 3.76
CA ARG A 161 -4.28 -1.33 3.58
C ARG A 161 -5.24 -1.70 4.71
N LYS A 162 -4.80 -1.55 5.98
CA LYS A 162 -5.56 -2.02 7.15
C LYS A 162 -6.81 -1.18 7.41
N LYS A 163 -6.72 0.15 7.27
CA LYS A 163 -7.82 1.05 7.67
C LYS A 163 -8.79 1.36 6.55
N GLN A 164 -8.36 1.26 5.30
CA GLN A 164 -9.13 1.74 4.16
C GLN A 164 -9.44 0.64 3.12
N VAL A 165 -8.47 -0.23 2.80
CA VAL A 165 -8.67 -1.30 1.81
C VAL A 165 -9.32 -2.53 2.44
N LEU A 166 -8.75 -3.05 3.53
CA LEU A 166 -9.24 -4.28 4.17
C LEU A 166 -10.72 -4.23 4.55
N PRO A 167 -11.27 -3.16 5.15
CA PRO A 167 -12.70 -3.10 5.47
C PRO A 167 -13.60 -3.27 4.25
N GLU A 168 -13.22 -2.70 3.11
CA GLU A 168 -13.97 -2.85 1.87
C GLU A 168 -13.88 -4.27 1.31
N ILE A 169 -12.70 -4.90 1.35
CA ILE A 169 -12.54 -6.29 0.93
C ILE A 169 -13.42 -7.20 1.79
N LEU A 170 -13.41 -7.02 3.11
CA LEU A 170 -14.22 -7.82 4.03
C LEU A 170 -15.74 -7.63 3.78
N ARG A 171 -16.18 -6.40 3.51
CA ARG A 171 -17.57 -6.12 3.13
C ARG A 171 -17.98 -6.90 1.87
N VAL A 172 -17.14 -6.88 0.85
CA VAL A 172 -17.39 -7.61 -0.41
C VAL A 172 -17.48 -9.11 -0.18
N LEU A 173 -16.59 -9.68 0.61
CA LEU A 173 -16.61 -11.12 0.93
C LEU A 173 -17.86 -11.51 1.74
N GLU A 174 -18.29 -10.67 2.69
CA GLU A 174 -19.54 -10.87 3.45
C GLU A 174 -20.77 -10.87 2.53
N ASP A 175 -20.83 -9.91 1.60
CA ASP A 175 -21.91 -9.83 0.60
C ASP A 175 -21.96 -11.06 -0.30
N LEU A 176 -20.80 -11.59 -0.73
CA LEU A 176 -20.72 -12.82 -1.53
C LEU A 176 -21.18 -14.04 -0.73
N ALA A 177 -20.71 -14.18 0.50
CA ALA A 177 -21.10 -15.30 1.38
C ALA A 177 -22.61 -15.30 1.70
N SER A 178 -23.23 -14.13 1.77
CA SER A 178 -24.65 -13.97 2.05
C SER A 178 -25.53 -14.32 0.85
N ASN A 179 -25.05 -14.11 -0.37
CA ASN A 179 -25.78 -14.41 -1.62
C ASN A 179 -25.64 -15.87 -2.06
N ASN A 180 -24.73 -16.64 -1.48
CA ASN A 180 -24.53 -18.08 -1.75
C ASN A 180 -25.29 -19.00 -0.78
N LYS A 181 -26.16 -18.46 0.06
CA LYS A 181 -27.08 -19.21 0.94
C LYS A 181 -28.47 -19.20 0.38
#